data_cdb04ecc420f3d9e68756a8a28004840
#
_entry.id   cdb04ecc420f3d9e68756a8a28004840
#
_cell.length_a   1.000
_cell.length_b   1.000
_cell.length_c   1.000
_cell.angle_alpha   90.00
_cell.angle_beta   90.00
_cell.angle_gamma   90.00
#
_symmetry.space_group_name_H-M   'P 1'
#
loop_
_entity.id
_entity.type
_entity.pdbx_description
1 polymer ?
#
loop_
_entity_poly.entity_id
_entity_poly.type
_entity_poly.pdbx_seq_one_letter_code
_entity_poly.pdbx_strand_id
1 'polypeptide(L)'
;MARMHSRDRGKAGSHKPVKKTVTSWISYKPKEVEALIVKLGKQEKSASEIGLVLRDSYGIPDVKTFLKKSVTKVLKENKLGKKLPDDLYSLIERDIELMKHLTANHKDM
;
A
#
# COMPACT_ATOMS: atom_id res chain seq x y z
N MET A 1 -24.36 -3.20 -8.92
CA MET A 1 -25.06 -1.91 -9.23
C MET A 1 -24.02 -0.84 -9.52
N ALA A 2 -24.20 -0.16 -10.62
CA ALA A 2 -23.20 0.77 -11.11
C ALA A 2 -23.05 1.99 -10.19
N ARG A 3 -21.84 2.24 -9.73
CA ARG A 3 -21.51 3.43 -8.91
C ARG A 3 -21.80 4.76 -9.62
N MET A 4 -21.91 4.74 -10.95
CA MET A 4 -22.17 5.95 -11.73
C MET A 4 -23.50 6.65 -11.42
N HIS A 5 -24.52 5.90 -11.00
CA HIS A 5 -25.84 6.46 -10.66
C HIS A 5 -25.96 6.91 -9.19
N SER A 6 -24.98 6.63 -8.34
CA SER A 6 -25.01 6.94 -6.91
C SER A 6 -24.00 8.01 -6.48
N ARG A 7 -23.25 8.60 -7.41
CA ARG A 7 -22.18 9.58 -7.10
C ARG A 7 -22.70 10.84 -6.41
N ASP A 8 -23.91 11.26 -6.76
CA ASP A 8 -24.53 12.46 -6.20
C ASP A 8 -25.30 12.19 -4.90
N ARG A 9 -25.55 10.91 -4.59
CA ARG A 9 -26.43 10.50 -3.47
C ARG A 9 -25.73 9.81 -2.32
N GLY A 10 -24.47 9.45 -2.47
CA GLY A 10 -23.71 8.73 -1.46
C GLY A 10 -22.24 9.11 -1.45
N LYS A 11 -21.68 9.26 -0.27
CA LYS A 11 -20.24 9.45 -0.05
C LYS A 11 -19.67 8.19 0.58
N ALA A 12 -19.49 7.15 -0.24
CA ALA A 12 -18.81 5.93 0.19
C ALA A 12 -17.30 6.10 0.03
N GLY A 13 -16.55 5.81 1.06
CA GLY A 13 -15.09 5.85 1.06
C GLY A 13 -14.53 6.05 2.46
N SER A 14 -13.30 5.64 2.65
CA SER A 14 -12.58 5.89 3.89
C SER A 14 -11.76 7.17 3.77
N HIS A 15 -11.86 8.03 4.77
CA HIS A 15 -11.09 9.27 4.84
C HIS A 15 -10.19 9.25 6.07
N LYS A 16 -8.98 9.79 5.92
CA LYS A 16 -8.11 10.03 7.07
C LYS A 16 -8.65 11.18 7.91
N PRO A 17 -8.51 11.12 9.26
CA PRO A 17 -8.91 12.22 10.14
C PRO A 17 -8.22 13.52 9.74
N VAL A 18 -8.93 14.64 9.87
CA VAL A 18 -8.39 15.98 9.59
C VAL A 18 -7.23 16.30 10.55
N LYS A 19 -7.41 15.98 11.84
CA LYS A 19 -6.34 16.10 12.85
C LYS A 19 -5.48 14.84 12.85
N LYS A 20 -4.27 14.95 12.38
CA LYS A 20 -3.28 13.87 12.35
C LYS A 20 -2.55 13.79 13.70
N THR A 21 -3.15 13.14 14.65
CA THR A 21 -2.54 12.88 15.95
C THR A 21 -2.14 11.41 16.07
N VAL A 22 -1.05 11.15 16.79
CA VAL A 22 -0.67 9.78 17.14
C VAL A 22 -1.71 9.26 18.12
N THR A 23 -2.29 8.12 17.82
CA THR A 23 -3.33 7.50 18.64
C THR A 23 -2.72 6.74 19.82
N SER A 24 -3.33 6.87 20.98
CA SER A 24 -2.83 6.27 22.23
C SER A 24 -2.95 4.75 22.30
N TRP A 25 -3.79 4.13 21.45
CA TRP A 25 -4.00 2.67 21.46
C TRP A 25 -2.92 1.87 20.71
N ILE A 26 -1.98 2.53 20.02
CA ILE A 26 -0.90 1.84 19.30
C ILE A 26 0.07 1.27 20.32
N SER A 27 0.16 -0.07 20.38
CA SER A 27 1.04 -0.80 21.30
C SER A 27 2.49 -0.90 20.84
N TYR A 28 2.75 -0.60 19.55
CA TYR A 28 4.08 -0.74 18.95
C TYR A 28 4.92 0.52 19.13
N LYS A 29 6.22 0.33 19.36
CA LYS A 29 7.21 1.42 19.34
C LYS A 29 7.61 1.78 17.92
N PRO A 30 8.07 3.01 17.63
CA PRO A 30 8.48 3.41 16.28
C PRO A 30 9.52 2.49 15.64
N LYS A 31 10.52 2.04 16.40
CA LYS A 31 11.56 1.11 15.91
C LYS A 31 10.99 -0.26 15.51
N GLU A 32 9.98 -0.74 16.24
CA GLU A 32 9.30 -2.01 15.93
C GLU A 32 8.51 -1.89 14.63
N VAL A 33 7.86 -0.76 14.40
CA VAL A 33 7.15 -0.49 13.16
C VAL A 33 8.10 -0.40 11.97
N GLU A 34 9.26 0.24 12.14
CA GLU A 34 10.30 0.24 11.10
C GLU A 34 10.79 -1.18 10.78
N ALA A 35 11.02 -2.01 11.79
CA ALA A 35 11.41 -3.41 11.60
C ALA A 35 10.32 -4.23 10.88
N LEU A 36 9.03 -3.99 11.18
CA LEU A 36 7.90 -4.60 10.47
C LEU A 36 7.86 -4.18 8.99
N ILE A 37 8.08 -2.90 8.71
CA ILE A 37 8.13 -2.39 7.33
C ILE A 37 9.27 -3.09 6.55
N VAL A 38 10.43 -3.21 7.15
CA VAL A 38 11.58 -3.90 6.52
C VAL A 38 11.27 -5.38 6.28
N LYS A 39 10.64 -6.05 7.24
CA LYS A 39 10.21 -7.45 7.11
C LYS A 39 9.23 -7.62 5.95
N LEU A 40 8.22 -6.77 5.85
CA LEU A 40 7.24 -6.81 4.77
C LEU A 40 7.85 -6.41 3.42
N GLY A 41 8.79 -5.46 3.41
CA GLY A 41 9.54 -5.09 2.22
C GLY A 41 10.41 -6.22 1.67
N LYS A 42 10.98 -7.06 2.52
CA LYS A 42 11.70 -8.30 2.11
C LYS A 42 10.77 -9.37 1.50
N GLN A 43 9.47 -9.28 1.74
CA GLN A 43 8.45 -10.12 1.11
C GLN A 43 7.98 -9.55 -0.25
N GLU A 44 8.71 -8.58 -0.81
CA GLU A 44 8.44 -7.94 -2.10
C GLU A 44 7.11 -7.18 -2.18
N LYS A 45 6.46 -6.90 -1.04
CA LYS A 45 5.24 -6.11 -1.01
C LYS A 45 5.51 -4.66 -1.39
N SER A 46 4.56 -4.07 -2.10
CA SER A 46 4.60 -2.65 -2.44
C SER A 46 4.43 -1.77 -1.19
N ALA A 47 4.86 -0.51 -1.27
CA ALA A 47 4.71 0.43 -0.17
C ALA A 47 3.24 0.63 0.23
N SER A 48 2.32 0.58 -0.74
CA SER A 48 0.88 0.68 -0.52
C SER A 48 0.32 -0.54 0.21
N GLU A 49 0.72 -1.75 -0.21
CA GLU A 49 0.32 -3.01 0.45
C GLU A 49 0.86 -3.10 1.88
N ILE A 50 2.11 -2.67 2.10
CA ILE A 50 2.68 -2.59 3.45
C ILE A 50 1.82 -1.69 4.34
N GLY A 51 1.40 -0.52 3.83
CA GLY A 51 0.52 0.38 4.56
C GLY A 51 -0.83 -0.26 4.91
N LEU A 52 -1.43 -1.01 3.99
CA LEU A 52 -2.68 -1.75 4.22
C LEU A 52 -2.50 -2.85 5.29
N VAL A 53 -1.44 -3.64 5.21
CA VAL A 53 -1.15 -4.70 6.19
C VAL A 53 -0.91 -4.10 7.59
N LEU A 54 -0.19 -2.99 7.69
CA LEU A 54 0.03 -2.30 8.97
C LEU A 54 -1.27 -1.77 9.56
N ARG A 55 -2.16 -1.25 8.73
CA ARG A 55 -3.49 -0.78 9.16
C ARG A 55 -4.39 -1.93 9.62
N ASP A 56 -4.47 -3.00 8.84
CA ASP A 56 -5.48 -4.06 9.03
C ASP A 56 -5.03 -5.14 10.02
N SER A 57 -3.73 -5.50 10.02
CA SER A 57 -3.20 -6.56 10.88
C SER A 57 -2.52 -6.04 12.15
N TYR A 58 -1.88 -4.89 12.08
CA TYR A 58 -1.10 -4.35 13.20
C TYR A 58 -1.75 -3.14 13.88
N GLY A 59 -2.88 -2.65 13.37
CA GLY A 59 -3.63 -1.55 13.97
C GLY A 59 -2.92 -0.19 13.93
N ILE A 60 -2.07 0.05 12.94
CA ILE A 60 -1.36 1.31 12.75
C ILE A 60 -2.06 2.12 11.65
N PRO A 61 -2.88 3.12 11.99
CA PRO A 61 -3.75 3.79 11.03
C PRO A 61 -3.00 4.67 10.04
N ASP A 62 -1.94 5.34 10.45
CA ASP A 62 -1.11 6.18 9.60
C ASP A 62 0.36 6.14 10.00
N VAL A 63 1.14 5.42 9.20
CA VAL A 63 2.58 5.25 9.40
C VAL A 63 3.32 6.59 9.34
N LYS A 64 2.91 7.49 8.42
CA LYS A 64 3.57 8.78 8.25
C LYS A 64 3.42 9.68 9.49
N THR A 65 2.27 9.67 10.11
CA THR A 65 2.02 10.41 11.35
C THR A 65 2.80 9.80 12.51
N PHE A 66 2.85 8.47 12.58
CA PHE A 66 3.49 7.74 13.67
C PHE A 66 5.02 7.81 13.64
N LEU A 67 5.63 7.55 12.47
CA LEU A 67 7.09 7.54 12.29
C LEU A 67 7.67 8.89 11.86
N LYS A 68 6.83 9.87 11.49
CA LYS A 68 7.24 11.11 10.81
C LYS A 68 8.02 10.87 9.50
N LYS A 69 7.99 9.64 8.98
CA LYS A 69 8.60 9.20 7.73
C LYS A 69 7.57 8.43 6.90
N SER A 70 7.69 8.49 5.57
CA SER A 70 6.87 7.64 4.68
C SER A 70 7.42 6.22 4.61
N VAL A 71 6.57 5.24 4.32
CA VAL A 71 6.97 3.83 4.10
C VAL A 71 8.04 3.74 3.02
N THR A 72 7.86 4.46 1.91
CA THR A 72 8.84 4.51 0.81
C THR A 72 10.21 5.03 1.24
N LYS A 73 10.25 6.00 2.18
CA LYS A 73 11.51 6.51 2.70
C LYS A 73 12.23 5.46 3.55
N VAL A 74 11.51 4.76 4.42
CA VAL A 74 12.05 3.67 5.25
C VAL A 74 12.60 2.54 4.36
N LEU A 75 11.87 2.17 3.30
CA LEU A 75 12.34 1.15 2.34
C LEU A 75 13.60 1.58 1.60
N LYS A 76 13.68 2.84 1.17
CA LYS A 76 14.89 3.40 0.51
C LYS A 76 16.10 3.42 1.44
N GLU A 77 15.93 3.83 2.70
CA GLU A 77 16.99 3.83 3.72
C GLU A 77 17.56 2.41 3.93
N ASN A 78 16.71 1.38 3.82
CA ASN A 78 17.09 -0.03 3.95
C ASN A 78 17.43 -0.73 2.62
N LYS A 79 17.65 0.01 1.54
CA LYS A 79 17.98 -0.51 0.19
C LYS A 79 16.95 -1.47 -0.40
N LEU A 80 15.70 -1.43 0.07
CA LEU A 80 14.56 -2.21 -0.42
C LEU A 80 13.65 -1.38 -1.34
N GLY A 81 14.00 -0.12 -1.62
CA GLY A 81 13.23 0.74 -2.48
C GLY A 81 13.30 0.32 -3.94
N LYS A 82 12.15 0.22 -4.61
CA LYS A 82 12.07 0.00 -6.05
C LYS A 82 12.63 1.21 -6.82
N LYS A 83 13.23 0.96 -8.00
CA LYS A 83 13.75 2.02 -8.88
C LYS A 83 12.64 2.82 -9.56
N LEU A 84 11.56 2.14 -9.93
CA LEU A 84 10.37 2.71 -10.56
C LEU A 84 9.29 3.00 -9.52
N PRO A 85 8.36 3.94 -9.80
CA PRO A 85 7.16 4.13 -9.00
C PRO A 85 6.35 2.84 -8.92
N ASP A 86 5.72 2.56 -7.77
CA ASP A 86 4.93 1.34 -7.56
C ASP A 86 3.81 1.17 -8.58
N ASP A 87 3.17 2.26 -9.00
CA ASP A 87 2.08 2.23 -9.99
C ASP A 87 2.57 1.71 -11.35
N LEU A 88 3.71 2.21 -11.81
CA LEU A 88 4.31 1.77 -13.06
C LEU A 88 4.77 0.32 -12.97
N TYR A 89 5.35 -0.07 -11.84
CA TYR A 89 5.78 -1.44 -11.62
C TYR A 89 4.60 -2.42 -11.70
N SER A 90 3.49 -2.11 -11.05
CA SER A 90 2.27 -2.91 -11.08
C SER A 90 1.66 -3.03 -12.49
N LEU A 91 1.73 -1.95 -13.29
CA LEU A 91 1.27 -1.99 -14.68
C LEU A 91 2.16 -2.89 -15.55
N ILE A 92 3.47 -2.84 -15.38
CA ILE A 92 4.41 -3.70 -16.11
C ILE A 92 4.20 -5.17 -15.74
N GLU A 93 4.04 -5.48 -14.44
CA GLU A 93 3.73 -6.85 -14.00
C GLU A 93 2.45 -7.37 -14.66
N ARG A 94 1.40 -6.54 -14.65
CA ARG A 94 0.11 -6.90 -15.26
C ARG A 94 0.21 -7.09 -16.77
N ASP A 95 0.98 -6.27 -17.47
CA ASP A 95 1.23 -6.40 -18.90
C ASP A 95 1.91 -7.75 -19.23
N ILE A 96 2.95 -8.11 -18.48
CA ILE A 96 3.64 -9.39 -18.62
C ILE A 96 2.69 -10.57 -18.39
N GLU A 97 1.84 -10.50 -17.36
CA GLU A 97 0.83 -11.54 -17.08
C GLU A 97 -0.16 -11.69 -18.23
N LEU A 98 -0.65 -10.57 -18.77
CA LEU A 98 -1.57 -10.57 -19.91
C LEU A 98 -0.92 -11.13 -21.17
N MET A 99 0.33 -10.77 -21.45
CA MET A 99 1.06 -11.36 -22.58
C MET A 99 1.19 -12.88 -22.44
N LYS A 100 1.53 -13.37 -21.26
CA LYS A 100 1.58 -14.81 -20.98
C LYS A 100 0.21 -15.48 -21.15
N HIS A 101 -0.84 -14.84 -20.68
CA HIS A 101 -2.20 -15.34 -20.83
C HIS A 101 -2.61 -15.45 -22.30
N LEU A 102 -2.36 -14.41 -23.09
CA LEU A 102 -2.69 -14.38 -24.52
C LEU A 102 -1.93 -15.41 -25.36
N THR A 103 -0.69 -15.76 -24.97
CA THR A 103 0.05 -16.83 -25.67
C THR A 103 -0.63 -18.19 -25.50
N ALA A 104 -1.26 -18.44 -24.36
CA ALA A 104 -2.01 -19.69 -24.09
C ALA A 104 -3.46 -19.61 -24.60
N ASN A 105 -4.06 -18.44 -24.60
CA ASN A 105 -5.48 -18.19 -24.90
C ASN A 105 -5.62 -17.16 -26.02
N HIS A 106 -5.31 -17.55 -27.26
CA HIS A 106 -5.29 -16.63 -28.42
C HIS A 106 -6.63 -15.97 -28.75
N LYS A 107 -7.74 -16.58 -28.33
CA LYS A 107 -9.10 -16.12 -28.64
C LYS A 107 -9.69 -15.22 -27.55
N ASP A 108 -8.98 -15.00 -26.50
CA ASP A 108 -9.40 -14.10 -25.40
C ASP A 108 -9.00 -12.67 -25.73
N MET A 109 -9.97 -11.96 -26.34
CA MET A 109 -9.77 -10.56 -26.77
C MET A 109 -10.65 -9.61 -25.96
#